data_7b14722cba8288e1328a5800feae5ad3
#
_entry.id   7b14722cba8288e1328a5800feae5ad3
#
_cell.length_a   1.000
_cell.length_b   1.000
_cell.length_c   1.000
_cell.angle_alpha   90.00
_cell.angle_beta   90.00
_cell.angle_gamma   90.00
#
_symmetry.space_group_name_H-M   'P 1'
#
loop_
_entity.id
_entity.type
_entity.pdbx_description
1 polymer ?
#
loop_
_entity_poly.entity_id
_entity_poly.type
_entity_poly.pdbx_seq_one_letter_code
_entity_poly.pdbx_strand_id
1 'polypeptide(L)'
;ETGYISDWAKALDKMKEMESEILLPGHGFPIFGKERIEIALTTTSELLKSIEDQTLVLMNKGKRLNEILHEVKFSESLMSHPWLKPVYDDPQFLVRMVWRRYGGWWDGEYDRLLPSPREEEALAWVELSGGTDSIIKKALKCNKDKKHKLAAHLIETVFHADPKNKEIH
;
A
#
# COMPACT_ATOMS: atom_id res chain seq x y z
N GLU A 1 -11.98 -8.26 0.20
CA GLU A 1 -13.00 -7.28 -0.22
C GLU A 1 -12.42 -6.33 -1.24
N THR A 2 -13.08 -6.19 -2.38
CA THR A 2 -12.75 -5.16 -3.36
C THR A 2 -13.45 -3.87 -2.94
N GLY A 3 -12.79 -3.04 -2.14
CA GLY A 3 -13.28 -1.70 -1.83
C GLY A 3 -13.38 -0.86 -3.10
N TYR A 4 -14.51 -0.21 -3.28
CA TYR A 4 -14.75 0.68 -4.40
C TYR A 4 -14.43 2.11 -3.97
N ILE A 5 -13.19 2.56 -4.24
CA ILE A 5 -12.70 3.87 -3.80
C ILE A 5 -13.59 5.02 -4.28
N SER A 6 -14.03 4.98 -5.54
CA SER A 6 -14.95 5.98 -6.07
C SER A 6 -16.31 6.01 -5.37
N ASP A 7 -16.83 4.84 -5.00
CA ASP A 7 -18.10 4.77 -4.29
C ASP A 7 -17.94 5.22 -2.84
N TRP A 8 -16.77 4.94 -2.23
CA TRP A 8 -16.43 5.48 -0.92
C TRP A 8 -16.33 7.01 -0.95
N ALA A 9 -15.60 7.58 -1.91
CA ALA A 9 -15.52 9.04 -2.08
C ALA A 9 -16.90 9.70 -2.26
N LYS A 10 -17.76 9.11 -3.10
CA LYS A 10 -19.15 9.57 -3.29
C LYS A 10 -19.98 9.48 -2.00
N ALA A 11 -19.80 8.40 -1.22
CA ALA A 11 -20.49 8.26 0.05
C ALA A 11 -20.07 9.35 1.04
N LEU A 12 -18.78 9.69 1.11
CA LEU A 12 -18.28 10.79 1.94
C LEU A 12 -18.84 12.14 1.50
N ASP A 13 -18.89 12.41 0.18
CA ASP A 13 -19.51 13.63 -0.35
C ASP A 13 -20.99 13.72 0.05
N LYS A 14 -21.73 12.61 -0.03
CA LYS A 14 -23.13 12.56 0.39
C LYS A 14 -23.31 12.72 1.90
N MET A 15 -22.40 12.15 2.70
CA MET A 15 -22.42 12.35 4.16
C MET A 15 -22.20 13.83 4.54
N LYS A 16 -21.41 14.56 3.78
CA LYS A 16 -21.19 15.99 3.97
C LYS A 16 -22.48 16.79 3.85
N GLU A 17 -23.35 16.43 2.91
CA GLU A 17 -24.66 17.08 2.71
C GLU A 17 -25.61 16.95 3.92
N MET A 18 -25.34 16.01 4.85
CA MET A 18 -26.15 15.80 6.05
C MET A 18 -25.91 16.85 7.14
N GLU A 19 -24.88 17.68 7.02
CA GLU A 19 -24.51 18.74 7.97
C GLU A 19 -24.48 18.26 9.44
N SER A 20 -23.99 17.06 9.68
CA SER A 20 -23.99 16.41 10.99
C SER A 20 -23.10 17.15 11.98
N GLU A 21 -23.50 17.19 13.26
CA GLU A 21 -22.71 17.78 14.35
C GLU A 21 -21.77 16.79 15.03
N ILE A 22 -22.02 15.49 14.82
CA ILE A 22 -21.21 14.40 15.37
C ILE A 22 -20.97 13.36 14.27
N LEU A 23 -19.70 13.02 14.03
CA LEU A 23 -19.29 11.91 13.17
C LEU A 23 -18.64 10.83 14.03
N LEU A 24 -19.19 9.62 13.96
CA LEU A 24 -18.66 8.42 14.61
C LEU A 24 -17.99 7.54 13.52
N PRO A 25 -16.69 7.59 13.36
CA PRO A 25 -15.99 6.73 12.40
C PRO A 25 -15.97 5.28 12.91
N GLY A 26 -15.89 4.31 11.99
CA GLY A 26 -15.72 2.90 12.36
C GLY A 26 -14.38 2.63 13.08
N HIS A 27 -13.36 3.44 12.80
CA HIS A 27 -12.06 3.43 13.46
C HIS A 27 -11.66 4.86 13.82
N GLY A 28 -11.09 5.04 15.01
CA GLY A 28 -10.66 6.35 15.51
C GLY A 28 -11.64 6.97 16.50
N PHE A 29 -11.39 8.24 16.82
CA PHE A 29 -12.19 9.00 17.79
C PHE A 29 -13.35 9.73 17.12
N PRO A 30 -14.47 9.96 17.86
CA PRO A 30 -15.56 10.82 17.40
C PRO A 30 -15.06 12.22 16.99
N ILE A 31 -15.63 12.77 15.92
CA ILE A 31 -15.36 14.14 15.46
C ILE A 31 -16.62 14.97 15.77
N PHE A 32 -16.41 16.08 16.47
CA PHE A 32 -17.50 17.00 16.88
C PHE A 32 -17.36 18.33 16.12
N GLY A 33 -18.50 18.86 15.71
CA GLY A 33 -18.65 20.16 15.04
C GLY A 33 -18.68 20.05 13.53
N LYS A 34 -19.67 20.72 12.90
CA LYS A 34 -19.97 20.67 11.46
C LYS A 34 -18.76 20.97 10.60
N GLU A 35 -18.05 22.07 10.88
CA GLU A 35 -16.86 22.49 10.12
C GLU A 35 -15.76 21.45 10.12
N ARG A 36 -15.46 20.87 11.30
CA ARG A 36 -14.41 19.84 11.44
C ARG A 36 -14.79 18.55 10.70
N ILE A 37 -16.07 18.18 10.74
CA ILE A 37 -16.60 17.02 10.04
C ILE A 37 -16.53 17.25 8.53
N GLU A 38 -16.94 18.42 8.06
CA GLU A 38 -16.86 18.80 6.65
C GLU A 38 -15.43 18.73 6.13
N ILE A 39 -14.46 19.28 6.87
CA ILE A 39 -13.04 19.19 6.50
C ILE A 39 -12.59 17.73 6.43
N ALA A 40 -12.92 16.91 7.44
CA ALA A 40 -12.53 15.50 7.47
C ALA A 40 -13.10 14.70 6.29
N LEU A 41 -14.40 14.86 6.00
CA LEU A 41 -15.05 14.16 4.89
C LEU A 41 -14.52 14.64 3.53
N THR A 42 -14.36 15.97 3.35
CA THR A 42 -13.86 16.55 2.11
C THR A 42 -12.45 16.11 1.80
N THR A 43 -11.51 16.26 2.74
CA THR A 43 -10.11 15.92 2.51
C THR A 43 -9.91 14.41 2.31
N THR A 44 -10.73 13.58 2.96
CA THR A 44 -10.70 12.13 2.72
C THR A 44 -11.23 11.80 1.32
N SER A 45 -12.35 12.41 0.89
CA SER A 45 -12.88 12.22 -0.47
C SER A 45 -11.90 12.70 -1.54
N GLU A 46 -11.24 13.84 -1.34
CA GLU A 46 -10.21 14.37 -2.26
C GLU A 46 -9.01 13.43 -2.38
N LEU A 47 -8.52 12.88 -1.28
CA LEU A 47 -7.42 11.91 -1.31
C LEU A 47 -7.80 10.65 -2.10
N LEU A 48 -8.99 10.10 -1.85
CA LEU A 48 -9.48 8.91 -2.55
C LEU A 48 -9.61 9.15 -4.07
N LYS A 49 -10.20 10.27 -4.47
CA LYS A 49 -10.34 10.66 -5.88
C LYS A 49 -8.97 10.84 -6.55
N SER A 50 -8.05 11.54 -5.87
CA SER A 50 -6.70 11.75 -6.38
C SER A 50 -5.95 10.43 -6.60
N ILE A 51 -6.09 9.46 -5.68
CA ILE A 51 -5.46 8.14 -5.82
C ILE A 51 -6.06 7.39 -7.01
N GLU A 52 -7.39 7.37 -7.14
CA GLU A 52 -8.06 6.69 -8.25
C GLU A 52 -7.65 7.29 -9.60
N ASP A 53 -7.74 8.61 -9.74
CA ASP A 53 -7.42 9.31 -10.99
C ASP A 53 -5.97 9.08 -11.43
N GLN A 54 -5.01 9.25 -10.53
CA GLN A 54 -3.59 9.02 -10.83
C GLN A 54 -3.34 7.56 -11.23
N THR A 55 -3.94 6.62 -10.48
CA THR A 55 -3.79 5.18 -10.76
C THR A 55 -4.32 4.84 -12.15
N LEU A 56 -5.53 5.30 -12.49
CA LEU A 56 -6.14 5.06 -13.81
C LEU A 56 -5.33 5.70 -14.95
N VAL A 57 -4.81 6.90 -14.75
CA VAL A 57 -3.93 7.56 -15.74
C VAL A 57 -2.67 6.72 -16.00
N LEU A 58 -2.06 6.16 -14.95
CA LEU A 58 -0.87 5.33 -15.10
C LEU A 58 -1.19 3.96 -15.71
N MET A 59 -2.31 3.35 -15.33
CA MET A 59 -2.81 2.13 -15.97
C MET A 59 -3.05 2.31 -17.46
N ASN A 60 -3.68 3.42 -17.86
CA ASN A 60 -3.92 3.76 -19.28
C ASN A 60 -2.62 4.02 -20.07
N LYS A 61 -1.52 4.34 -19.38
CA LYS A 61 -0.18 4.42 -19.98
C LYS A 61 0.54 3.06 -20.06
N GLY A 62 -0.12 1.97 -19.67
CA GLY A 62 0.45 0.62 -19.69
C GLY A 62 1.46 0.35 -18.57
N LYS A 63 1.47 1.16 -17.51
CA LYS A 63 2.33 0.92 -16.33
C LYS A 63 1.88 -0.32 -15.57
N ARG A 64 2.85 -1.08 -15.03
CA ARG A 64 2.60 -2.22 -14.16
C ARG A 64 2.31 -1.76 -12.73
N LEU A 65 1.67 -2.60 -11.93
CA LEU A 65 1.28 -2.26 -10.57
C LEU A 65 2.46 -1.76 -9.72
N ASN A 66 3.62 -2.41 -9.81
CA ASN A 66 4.81 -2.00 -9.04
C ASN A 66 5.24 -0.57 -9.37
N GLU A 67 5.26 -0.20 -10.66
CA GLU A 67 5.59 1.17 -11.08
C GLU A 67 4.56 2.16 -10.55
N ILE A 68 3.27 1.84 -10.65
CA ILE A 68 2.17 2.69 -10.20
C ILE A 68 2.25 2.95 -8.70
N LEU A 69 2.55 1.92 -7.89
CA LEU A 69 2.72 2.06 -6.43
C LEU A 69 3.81 3.06 -6.04
N HIS A 70 4.79 3.30 -6.92
CA HIS A 70 5.89 4.24 -6.67
C HIS A 70 5.73 5.59 -7.39
N GLU A 71 4.88 5.66 -8.41
CA GLU A 71 4.63 6.89 -9.19
C GLU A 71 3.45 7.71 -8.67
N VAL A 72 2.44 7.09 -8.05
CA VAL A 72 1.32 7.80 -7.42
C VAL A 72 1.83 8.70 -6.30
N LYS A 73 1.44 9.97 -6.34
CA LYS A 73 1.83 10.98 -5.36
C LYS A 73 0.70 11.27 -4.39
N PHE A 74 1.04 11.33 -3.12
CA PHE A 74 0.12 11.71 -2.06
C PHE A 74 0.42 13.17 -1.67
N SER A 75 -0.59 14.03 -1.76
CA SER A 75 -0.44 15.45 -1.44
C SER A 75 0.02 15.64 0.01
N GLU A 76 1.12 16.35 0.23
CA GLU A 76 1.64 16.62 1.58
C GLU A 76 0.62 17.40 2.41
N SER A 77 -0.14 18.31 1.79
CA SER A 77 -1.20 19.07 2.47
C SER A 77 -2.30 18.16 2.99
N LEU A 78 -2.78 17.21 2.15
CA LEU A 78 -3.77 16.21 2.59
C LEU A 78 -3.20 15.30 3.67
N MET A 79 -1.99 14.77 3.45
CA MET A 79 -1.34 13.84 4.41
C MET A 79 -0.94 14.50 5.74
N SER A 80 -0.97 15.84 5.84
CA SER A 80 -0.77 16.55 7.10
C SER A 80 -1.93 16.41 8.08
N HIS A 81 -3.14 16.12 7.58
CA HIS A 81 -4.32 15.92 8.44
C HIS A 81 -4.18 14.66 9.30
N PRO A 82 -4.47 14.74 10.62
CA PRO A 82 -4.28 13.61 11.53
C PRO A 82 -5.04 12.35 11.12
N TRP A 83 -6.24 12.51 10.55
CA TRP A 83 -7.11 11.39 10.14
C TRP A 83 -6.72 10.76 8.80
N LEU A 84 -5.80 11.37 8.02
CA LEU A 84 -5.27 10.82 6.76
C LEU A 84 -3.88 10.20 6.92
N LYS A 85 -3.31 10.24 8.13
CA LYS A 85 -2.04 9.56 8.41
C LYS A 85 -2.23 8.04 8.30
N PRO A 86 -1.28 7.31 7.72
CA PRO A 86 -1.38 5.86 7.53
C PRO A 86 -1.16 5.12 8.85
N VAL A 87 -2.21 5.12 9.71
CA VAL A 87 -2.21 4.42 11.00
C VAL A 87 -2.81 3.02 10.86
N TYR A 88 -3.85 2.88 10.02
CA TYR A 88 -4.54 1.63 9.75
C TYR A 88 -4.26 1.14 8.34
N ASP A 89 -4.55 1.95 7.34
CA ASP A 89 -4.32 1.65 5.93
C ASP A 89 -3.21 2.53 5.34
N ASP A 90 -2.26 1.92 4.63
CA ASP A 90 -1.30 2.65 3.81
C ASP A 90 -1.98 3.07 2.49
N PRO A 91 -1.82 4.32 2.01
CA PRO A 91 -2.39 4.74 0.73
C PRO A 91 -2.02 3.85 -0.47
N GLN A 92 -0.91 3.13 -0.42
CA GLN A 92 -0.56 2.13 -1.45
C GLN A 92 -1.56 0.96 -1.51
N PHE A 93 -2.26 0.65 -0.42
CA PHE A 93 -3.32 -0.37 -0.44
C PHE A 93 -4.51 0.09 -1.29
N LEU A 94 -4.82 1.38 -1.25
CA LEU A 94 -5.86 1.99 -2.07
C LEU A 94 -5.51 1.93 -3.57
N VAL A 95 -4.24 2.18 -3.93
CA VAL A 95 -3.74 1.99 -5.29
C VAL A 95 -3.95 0.55 -5.76
N ARG A 96 -3.65 -0.44 -4.90
CA ARG A 96 -3.90 -1.86 -5.21
C ARG A 96 -5.38 -2.18 -5.39
N MET A 97 -6.28 -1.53 -4.63
CA MET A 97 -7.73 -1.69 -4.79
C MET A 97 -8.19 -1.18 -6.16
N VAL A 98 -7.70 0.00 -6.60
CA VAL A 98 -8.00 0.53 -7.94
C VAL A 98 -7.48 -0.42 -9.02
N TRP A 99 -6.22 -0.85 -8.92
CA TRP A 99 -5.66 -1.82 -9.86
C TRP A 99 -6.54 -3.06 -9.97
N ARG A 100 -6.89 -3.67 -8.82
CA ARG A 100 -7.66 -4.91 -8.79
C ARG A 100 -9.05 -4.74 -9.43
N ARG A 101 -9.67 -3.58 -9.26
CA ARG A 101 -10.98 -3.28 -9.83
C ARG A 101 -10.94 -3.21 -11.36
N TYR A 102 -9.95 -2.54 -11.93
CA TYR A 102 -9.90 -2.24 -13.36
C TYR A 102 -8.92 -3.12 -14.13
N GLY A 103 -7.86 -3.60 -13.51
CA GLY A 103 -6.80 -4.42 -14.11
C GLY A 103 -6.90 -5.91 -13.78
N GLY A 104 -7.70 -6.27 -12.78
CA GLY A 104 -7.85 -7.66 -12.34
C GLY A 104 -6.80 -8.09 -11.31
N TRP A 105 -6.52 -9.39 -11.24
CA TRP A 105 -5.66 -9.99 -10.22
C TRP A 105 -4.17 -9.91 -10.54
N TRP A 106 -3.82 -9.92 -11.82
CA TRP A 106 -2.43 -9.94 -12.27
C TRP A 106 -1.81 -8.54 -12.21
N ASP A 107 -0.65 -8.43 -11.60
CA ASP A 107 0.04 -7.15 -11.38
C ASP A 107 0.93 -6.70 -12.56
N GLY A 108 0.96 -7.49 -13.65
CA GLY A 108 1.77 -7.23 -14.84
C GLY A 108 3.16 -7.86 -14.81
N GLU A 109 3.56 -8.53 -13.71
CA GLU A 109 4.85 -9.18 -13.59
C GLU A 109 4.79 -10.63 -14.10
N TYR A 110 5.69 -10.99 -15.02
CA TYR A 110 5.64 -12.30 -15.70
C TYR A 110 5.91 -13.47 -14.76
N ASP A 111 6.81 -13.31 -13.81
CA ASP A 111 7.17 -14.30 -12.79
C ASP A 111 5.97 -14.63 -11.87
N ARG A 112 5.03 -13.70 -11.73
CA ARG A 112 3.82 -13.89 -10.92
C ARG A 112 2.62 -14.40 -11.69
N LEU A 113 2.72 -14.49 -13.01
CA LEU A 113 1.65 -15.09 -13.83
C LEU A 113 1.56 -16.61 -13.61
N LEU A 114 2.71 -17.28 -13.63
CA LEU A 114 2.88 -18.70 -13.33
C LEU A 114 4.09 -18.87 -12.40
N PRO A 115 3.92 -18.58 -11.10
CA PRO A 115 5.05 -18.57 -10.17
C PRO A 115 5.55 -19.99 -9.87
N SER A 116 6.86 -20.12 -9.71
CA SER A 116 7.46 -21.30 -9.08
C SER A 116 7.11 -21.35 -7.58
N PRO A 117 7.27 -22.52 -6.94
CA PRO A 117 7.21 -22.57 -5.47
C PRO A 117 8.22 -21.60 -4.84
N ARG A 118 7.76 -20.83 -3.85
CA ARG A 118 8.60 -19.80 -3.20
C ARG A 118 9.88 -20.37 -2.58
N GLU A 119 9.83 -21.59 -2.07
CA GLU A 119 10.99 -22.27 -1.52
C GLU A 119 12.05 -22.52 -2.59
N GLU A 120 11.66 -23.01 -3.78
CA GLU A 120 12.59 -23.25 -4.89
C GLU A 120 13.25 -21.97 -5.38
N GLU A 121 12.47 -20.91 -5.55
CA GLU A 121 12.98 -19.60 -5.91
C GLU A 121 13.96 -19.05 -4.87
N ALA A 122 13.61 -19.14 -3.58
CA ALA A 122 14.41 -18.66 -2.49
C ALA A 122 15.74 -19.43 -2.37
N LEU A 123 15.73 -20.75 -2.53
CA LEU A 123 16.94 -21.58 -2.54
C LEU A 123 17.88 -21.20 -3.69
N ALA A 124 17.32 -20.94 -4.89
CA ALA A 124 18.12 -20.49 -6.02
C ALA A 124 18.78 -19.11 -5.74
N TRP A 125 18.05 -18.17 -5.15
CA TRP A 125 18.61 -16.87 -4.77
C TRP A 125 19.68 -16.97 -3.68
N VAL A 126 19.50 -17.87 -2.69
CA VAL A 126 20.49 -18.14 -1.64
C VAL A 126 21.77 -18.71 -2.25
N GLU A 127 21.67 -19.69 -3.17
CA GLU A 127 22.81 -20.26 -3.87
C GLU A 127 23.59 -19.19 -4.66
N LEU A 128 22.89 -18.40 -5.50
CA LEU A 128 23.48 -17.33 -6.29
C LEU A 128 24.12 -16.23 -5.44
N SER A 129 23.63 -16.01 -4.21
CA SER A 129 24.15 -14.99 -3.29
C SER A 129 25.35 -15.47 -2.46
N GLY A 130 25.71 -16.73 -2.55
CA GLY A 130 26.77 -17.34 -1.74
C GLY A 130 26.36 -17.70 -0.32
N GLY A 131 25.06 -17.89 -0.08
CA GLY A 131 24.50 -18.36 1.19
C GLY A 131 23.59 -17.33 1.90
N THR A 132 22.90 -17.80 2.91
CA THR A 132 21.94 -17.00 3.71
C THR A 132 22.60 -15.82 4.41
N ASP A 133 23.82 -16.02 4.97
CA ASP A 133 24.56 -14.97 5.71
C ASP A 133 24.84 -13.73 4.84
N SER A 134 25.12 -13.94 3.55
CA SER A 134 25.32 -12.84 2.59
C SER A 134 24.08 -11.98 2.45
N ILE A 135 22.91 -12.61 2.36
CA ILE A 135 21.60 -11.93 2.24
C ILE A 135 21.27 -11.21 3.53
N ILE A 136 21.43 -11.86 4.69
CA ILE A 136 21.18 -11.28 6.02
C ILE A 136 22.05 -10.05 6.23
N LYS A 137 23.35 -10.14 5.96
CA LYS A 137 24.28 -9.00 6.05
C LYS A 137 23.84 -7.83 5.17
N LYS A 138 23.39 -8.12 3.95
CA LYS A 138 22.86 -7.10 3.05
C LYS A 138 21.57 -6.48 3.58
N ALA A 139 20.65 -7.29 4.12
CA ALA A 139 19.40 -6.83 4.71
C ALA A 139 19.65 -5.90 5.91
N LEU A 140 20.55 -6.28 6.82
CA LEU A 140 20.93 -5.44 7.96
C LEU A 140 21.53 -4.10 7.51
N LYS A 141 22.36 -4.11 6.45
CA LYS A 141 22.87 -2.87 5.86
C LYS A 141 21.72 -2.02 5.30
N CYS A 142 20.80 -2.61 4.53
CA CYS A 142 19.64 -1.89 3.99
C CYS A 142 18.79 -1.30 5.11
N ASN A 143 18.57 -2.04 6.20
CA ASN A 143 17.81 -1.54 7.36
C ASN A 143 18.51 -0.34 8.02
N LYS A 144 19.83 -0.40 8.21
CA LYS A 144 20.64 0.70 8.71
C LYS A 144 20.57 1.94 7.80
N ASP A 145 20.54 1.72 6.49
CA ASP A 145 20.40 2.77 5.46
C ASP A 145 18.94 3.25 5.30
N LYS A 146 18.02 2.88 6.21
CA LYS A 146 16.58 3.20 6.20
C LYS A 146 15.81 2.66 4.97
N LYS A 147 16.36 1.67 4.28
CA LYS A 147 15.72 0.98 3.15
C LYS A 147 14.91 -0.23 3.66
N HIS A 148 13.97 0.01 4.57
CA HIS A 148 13.25 -1.05 5.30
C HIS A 148 12.49 -2.01 4.39
N LYS A 149 11.81 -1.50 3.34
CA LYS A 149 11.09 -2.36 2.38
C LYS A 149 12.03 -3.33 1.66
N LEU A 150 13.20 -2.86 1.23
CA LEU A 150 14.20 -3.71 0.59
C LEU A 150 14.79 -4.72 1.58
N ALA A 151 15.04 -4.31 2.81
CA ALA A 151 15.50 -5.22 3.87
C ALA A 151 14.48 -6.35 4.11
N ALA A 152 13.18 -6.02 4.16
CA ALA A 152 12.12 -7.01 4.33
C ALA A 152 12.09 -8.03 3.19
N HIS A 153 12.21 -7.60 1.91
CA HIS A 153 12.28 -8.52 0.78
C HIS A 153 13.46 -9.50 0.87
N LEU A 154 14.64 -9.01 1.30
CA LEU A 154 15.81 -9.84 1.45
C LEU A 154 15.65 -10.88 2.57
N ILE A 155 15.07 -10.47 3.71
CA ILE A 155 14.81 -11.41 4.82
C ILE A 155 13.71 -12.41 4.46
N GLU A 156 12.67 -11.99 3.72
CA GLU A 156 11.64 -12.92 3.25
C GLU A 156 12.23 -14.03 2.37
N THR A 157 13.24 -13.72 1.55
CA THR A 157 13.97 -14.74 0.77
C THR A 157 14.65 -15.76 1.69
N VAL A 158 15.35 -15.31 2.74
CA VAL A 158 15.97 -16.22 3.70
C VAL A 158 14.93 -17.05 4.44
N PHE A 159 13.81 -16.44 4.84
CA PHE A 159 12.71 -17.13 5.53
C PHE A 159 12.13 -18.28 4.69
N HIS A 160 11.94 -18.07 3.38
CA HIS A 160 11.43 -19.12 2.50
C HIS A 160 12.46 -20.22 2.22
N ALA A 161 13.76 -19.91 2.19
CA ALA A 161 14.81 -20.88 2.00
C ALA A 161 15.13 -21.70 3.27
N ASP A 162 15.07 -21.07 4.44
CA ASP A 162 15.33 -21.67 5.76
C ASP A 162 14.42 -21.07 6.84
N PRO A 163 13.18 -21.55 6.98
CA PRO A 163 12.23 -21.04 7.96
C PRO A 163 12.65 -21.22 9.42
N LYS A 164 13.67 -22.03 9.68
CA LYS A 164 14.20 -22.29 11.04
C LYS A 164 15.45 -21.48 11.37
N ASN A 165 15.87 -20.62 10.47
CA ASN A 165 17.02 -19.76 10.68
C ASN A 165 16.78 -18.80 11.85
N LYS A 166 17.61 -18.88 12.89
CA LYS A 166 17.43 -18.09 14.11
C LYS A 166 17.85 -16.62 13.97
N GLU A 167 18.57 -16.26 12.92
CA GLU A 167 19.08 -14.91 12.71
C GLU A 167 18.04 -13.98 12.07
N ILE A 168 16.90 -14.53 11.62
CA ILE A 168 15.82 -13.76 10.98
C ILE A 168 14.64 -13.48 11.92
N HIS A 169 14.66 -13.99 13.13
CA HIS A 169 13.69 -13.76 14.21
C HIS A 169 14.24 -12.78 15.23
#